data_905a71a73902673156f8f108f5dfff87
#
_entry.id   905a71a73902673156f8f108f5dfff87
#
_cell.length_a   1.000
_cell.length_b   1.000
_cell.length_c   1.000
_cell.angle_alpha   90.00
_cell.angle_beta   90.00
_cell.angle_gamma   90.00
#
_symmetry.space_group_name_H-M   'P 1'
#
loop_
_entity.id
_entity.type
_entity.pdbx_description
1 polymer ?
#
loop_
_entity_poly.entity_id
_entity_poly.type
_entity_poly.pdbx_seq_one_letter_code
_entity_poly.pdbx_strand_id
1 'polypeptide(L)'
;MKVKVAETAGFCFGVKRAVDTVYELIGTEQKPIYTLGPIIHNEGVVADLEARGVHVITEADLDFPDDTLQNGTVVIRSHGVGKAIYDKLKEKNISYVDVTCPFVLKIHRIVEKESLAGNHIIIIGDKDHPEVQGICGWCQGPYTVIRNKEEAEVFVPPKGKKISIVSQTTFNYNKFKDLVEILRKKRYDNNVLNILNILNTICNATEERQREAKNIAGEVDTMLVVGGRHSSNTQKLFEICKKECGNTYYIQTPVDLDSEMFQCSSYVGITAGASTPNKIIEEVQEHVRIKF
;
A
#
# COMPACT_ATOMS: atom_id res chain seq x y z
N MET A 1 -9.55 -28.17 -15.09
CA MET A 1 -8.76 -27.00 -15.48
C MET A 1 -7.45 -26.94 -14.71
N LYS A 2 -6.31 -26.60 -15.34
CA LYS A 2 -5.04 -26.42 -14.64
C LYS A 2 -5.03 -25.06 -13.92
N VAL A 3 -4.59 -25.02 -12.64
CA VAL A 3 -4.57 -23.79 -11.85
C VAL A 3 -3.17 -23.58 -11.26
N LYS A 4 -2.61 -22.38 -11.46
CA LYS A 4 -1.33 -21.94 -10.88
C LYS A 4 -1.60 -20.75 -9.94
N VAL A 5 -1.30 -20.92 -8.67
CA VAL A 5 -1.39 -19.84 -7.67
C VAL A 5 0.00 -19.26 -7.46
N ALA A 6 0.09 -17.93 -7.40
CA ALA A 6 1.35 -17.25 -7.09
C ALA A 6 1.78 -17.58 -5.63
N GLU A 7 3.05 -17.89 -5.45
CA GLU A 7 3.63 -18.18 -4.11
C GLU A 7 3.59 -16.95 -3.21
N THR A 8 3.74 -15.76 -3.81
CA THR A 8 3.68 -14.49 -3.07
C THR A 8 2.25 -13.98 -2.83
N ALA A 9 1.19 -14.71 -3.28
CA ALA A 9 -0.20 -14.28 -3.06
C ALA A 9 -0.55 -14.23 -1.57
N GLY A 10 -1.33 -13.22 -1.16
CA GLY A 10 -1.81 -13.11 0.21
C GLY A 10 -1.04 -12.11 1.08
N PHE A 11 -1.26 -12.16 2.39
CA PHE A 11 -0.70 -11.19 3.33
C PHE A 11 0.82 -11.08 3.24
N CYS A 12 1.32 -9.86 3.05
CA CYS A 12 2.74 -9.59 3.27
C CYS A 12 3.03 -9.50 4.78
N PHE A 13 4.32 -9.54 5.14
CA PHE A 13 4.76 -9.46 6.54
C PHE A 13 4.14 -8.27 7.29
N GLY A 14 4.16 -7.06 6.72
CA GLY A 14 3.65 -5.85 7.36
C GLY A 14 2.15 -5.89 7.61
N VAL A 15 1.38 -6.39 6.63
CA VAL A 15 -0.07 -6.58 6.75
C VAL A 15 -0.40 -7.65 7.76
N LYS A 16 0.24 -8.82 7.68
CA LYS A 16 0.02 -9.91 8.64
C LYS A 16 0.25 -9.45 10.07
N ARG A 17 1.39 -8.80 10.34
CA ARG A 17 1.70 -8.26 11.66
C ARG A 17 0.62 -7.29 12.16
N ALA A 18 0.15 -6.37 11.31
CA ALA A 18 -0.86 -5.40 11.71
C ALA A 18 -2.20 -6.06 12.07
N VAL A 19 -2.64 -7.02 11.27
CA VAL A 19 -3.90 -7.75 11.49
C VAL A 19 -3.79 -8.64 12.73
N ASP A 20 -2.72 -9.43 12.86
CA ASP A 20 -2.49 -10.30 14.01
C ASP A 20 -2.48 -9.50 15.32
N THR A 21 -1.81 -8.34 15.35
CA THR A 21 -1.77 -7.48 16.55
C THR A 21 -3.17 -7.00 16.96
N VAL A 22 -4.05 -6.64 16.00
CA VAL A 22 -5.41 -6.24 16.36
C VAL A 22 -6.21 -7.43 16.93
N TYR A 23 -6.07 -8.64 16.37
CA TYR A 23 -6.72 -9.83 16.92
C TYR A 23 -6.19 -10.18 18.32
N GLU A 24 -4.89 -10.02 18.57
CA GLU A 24 -4.31 -10.20 19.90
C GLU A 24 -4.87 -9.20 20.91
N LEU A 25 -5.02 -7.93 20.52
CA LEU A 25 -5.61 -6.89 21.36
C LEU A 25 -7.07 -7.22 21.71
N ILE A 26 -7.88 -7.69 20.75
CA ILE A 26 -9.27 -8.14 20.99
C ILE A 26 -9.32 -9.22 22.09
N GLY A 27 -8.33 -10.11 22.12
CA GLY A 27 -8.28 -11.20 23.12
C GLY A 27 -7.75 -10.79 24.50
N THR A 28 -7.04 -9.67 24.60
CA THR A 28 -6.31 -9.29 25.82
C THR A 28 -6.76 -7.94 26.42
N GLU A 29 -7.22 -7.01 25.60
CA GLU A 29 -7.64 -5.70 26.06
C GLU A 29 -9.10 -5.70 26.56
N GLN A 30 -9.32 -5.09 27.72
CA GLN A 30 -10.68 -4.83 28.24
C GLN A 30 -11.22 -3.47 27.79
N LYS A 31 -10.39 -2.66 27.16
CA LYS A 31 -10.73 -1.31 26.70
C LYS A 31 -11.24 -1.34 25.27
N PRO A 32 -12.04 -0.36 24.86
CA PRO A 32 -12.42 -0.21 23.45
C PRO A 32 -11.19 -0.08 22.55
N ILE A 33 -11.22 -0.76 21.39
CA ILE A 33 -10.14 -0.73 20.41
C ILE A 33 -10.60 0.09 19.21
N TYR A 34 -9.77 1.03 18.81
CA TYR A 34 -10.00 1.90 17.65
C TYR A 34 -8.86 1.73 16.65
N THR A 35 -9.16 1.66 15.36
CA THR A 35 -8.14 1.78 14.31
C THR A 35 -8.22 3.15 13.66
N LEU A 36 -7.08 3.81 13.53
CA LEU A 36 -7.00 5.12 12.87
C LEU A 36 -7.00 4.96 11.35
N GLY A 37 -8.21 5.02 10.78
CA GLY A 37 -8.52 4.54 9.43
C GLY A 37 -8.54 3.01 9.35
N PRO A 38 -8.97 2.43 8.21
CA PRO A 38 -8.96 0.98 8.01
C PRO A 38 -7.55 0.40 8.24
N ILE A 39 -7.45 -0.67 9.04
CA ILE A 39 -6.15 -1.29 9.38
C ILE A 39 -5.37 -1.73 8.14
N ILE A 40 -6.08 -2.20 7.13
CA ILE A 40 -5.61 -2.56 5.79
C ILE A 40 -6.71 -2.26 4.76
N HIS A 41 -6.35 -2.22 3.47
CA HIS A 41 -7.33 -2.07 2.38
C HIS A 41 -7.94 -3.44 2.01
N ASN A 42 -8.79 -3.97 2.88
CA ASN A 42 -9.61 -5.16 2.64
C ASN A 42 -10.89 -5.05 3.46
N GLU A 43 -12.01 -4.86 2.76
CA GLU A 43 -13.32 -4.60 3.34
C GLU A 43 -13.81 -5.77 4.20
N GLY A 44 -13.55 -7.01 3.80
CA GLY A 44 -13.93 -8.20 4.56
C GLY A 44 -13.20 -8.31 5.91
N VAL A 45 -11.91 -7.97 5.95
CA VAL A 45 -11.13 -7.96 7.20
C VAL A 45 -11.61 -6.83 8.12
N VAL A 46 -11.89 -5.65 7.56
CA VAL A 46 -12.39 -4.52 8.35
C VAL A 46 -13.75 -4.87 8.96
N ALA A 47 -14.68 -5.43 8.18
CA ALA A 47 -16.01 -5.84 8.65
C ALA A 47 -15.94 -6.94 9.74
N ASP A 48 -15.01 -7.90 9.64
CA ASP A 48 -14.81 -8.92 10.70
C ASP A 48 -14.31 -8.28 12.00
N LEU A 49 -13.38 -7.32 11.91
CA LEU A 49 -12.88 -6.60 13.08
C LEU A 49 -13.98 -5.73 13.72
N GLU A 50 -14.79 -5.04 12.93
CA GLU A 50 -15.95 -4.27 13.42
C GLU A 50 -16.98 -5.16 14.11
N ALA A 51 -17.27 -6.33 13.55
CA ALA A 51 -18.15 -7.33 14.17
C ALA A 51 -17.62 -7.84 15.52
N ARG A 52 -16.31 -7.71 15.77
CA ARG A 52 -15.64 -8.04 17.06
C ARG A 52 -15.48 -6.83 18.00
N GLY A 53 -16.08 -5.68 17.66
CA GLY A 53 -16.06 -4.50 18.52
C GLY A 53 -14.85 -3.58 18.32
N VAL A 54 -14.10 -3.71 17.22
CA VAL A 54 -13.08 -2.73 16.82
C VAL A 54 -13.75 -1.61 16.02
N HIS A 55 -13.48 -0.36 16.34
CA HIS A 55 -14.09 0.78 15.69
C HIS A 55 -13.08 1.51 14.79
N VAL A 56 -13.50 1.84 13.57
CA VAL A 56 -12.68 2.67 12.67
C VAL A 56 -12.96 4.14 12.98
N ILE A 57 -11.88 4.89 13.27
CA ILE A 57 -11.94 6.34 13.51
C ILE A 57 -11.09 7.09 12.48
N THR A 58 -11.31 8.38 12.37
CA THR A 58 -10.57 9.31 11.51
C THR A 58 -9.63 10.19 12.33
N GLU A 59 -8.76 10.94 11.65
CA GLU A 59 -7.89 11.92 12.33
C GLU A 59 -8.70 13.07 12.99
N ALA A 60 -9.90 13.38 12.46
CA ALA A 60 -10.78 14.40 13.03
C ALA A 60 -11.37 13.99 14.38
N ASP A 61 -11.61 12.69 14.59
CA ASP A 61 -12.11 12.18 15.88
C ASP A 61 -11.10 12.38 17.02
N LEU A 62 -9.80 12.49 16.66
CA LEU A 62 -8.75 12.81 17.64
C LEU A 62 -8.77 14.29 18.08
N ASP A 63 -9.43 15.19 17.37
CA ASP A 63 -9.50 16.59 17.75
C ASP A 63 -10.43 16.81 18.96
N PHE A 64 -11.52 16.04 19.01
CA PHE A 64 -12.53 16.10 20.09
C PHE A 64 -12.83 14.68 20.59
N PRO A 65 -11.87 14.00 21.24
CA PRO A 65 -12.07 12.65 21.73
C PRO A 65 -13.11 12.64 22.85
N ASP A 66 -14.09 11.75 22.73
CA ASP A 66 -15.01 11.47 23.84
C ASP A 66 -14.35 10.62 24.93
N ASP A 67 -15.05 10.40 26.03
CA ASP A 67 -14.53 9.62 27.16
C ASP A 67 -14.19 8.17 26.78
N THR A 68 -14.90 7.60 25.81
CA THR A 68 -14.64 6.21 25.36
C THR A 68 -13.37 6.13 24.57
N LEU A 69 -13.10 7.08 23.68
CA LEU A 69 -11.87 7.16 22.92
C LEU A 69 -10.67 7.46 23.82
N GLN A 70 -10.81 8.35 24.80
CA GLN A 70 -9.75 8.65 25.77
C GLN A 70 -9.37 7.43 26.62
N ASN A 71 -10.34 6.60 26.98
CA ASN A 71 -10.11 5.37 27.74
C ASN A 71 -9.82 4.14 26.88
N GLY A 72 -9.83 4.28 25.56
CA GLY A 72 -9.57 3.23 24.59
C GLY A 72 -8.09 3.07 24.23
N THR A 73 -7.84 2.16 23.30
CA THR A 73 -6.53 1.95 22.65
C THR A 73 -6.66 2.23 21.16
N VAL A 74 -5.91 3.22 20.66
CA VAL A 74 -5.86 3.57 19.22
C VAL A 74 -4.76 2.76 18.53
N VAL A 75 -5.11 2.04 17.48
CA VAL A 75 -4.13 1.31 16.65
C VAL A 75 -3.81 2.15 15.41
N ILE A 76 -2.55 2.52 15.26
CA ILE A 76 -2.05 3.19 14.04
C ILE A 76 -1.87 2.14 12.96
N ARG A 77 -2.60 2.29 11.84
CA ARG A 77 -2.64 1.33 10.73
C ARG A 77 -1.28 1.05 10.08
N SER A 78 -1.19 -0.04 9.29
CA SER A 78 0.03 -0.48 8.62
C SER A 78 0.65 0.56 7.65
N HIS A 79 -0.14 1.49 7.13
CA HIS A 79 0.29 2.58 6.24
C HIS A 79 1.03 3.72 6.96
N GLY A 80 0.99 3.73 8.30
CA GLY A 80 1.50 4.83 9.10
C GLY A 80 0.66 6.11 8.99
N VAL A 81 1.07 7.10 9.77
CA VAL A 81 0.46 8.43 9.82
C VAL A 81 1.54 9.50 9.89
N GLY A 82 1.18 10.77 9.68
CA GLY A 82 2.09 11.91 9.83
C GLY A 82 2.52 12.12 11.29
N LYS A 83 3.67 12.80 11.47
CA LYS A 83 4.26 13.06 12.78
C LYS A 83 3.30 13.75 13.75
N ALA A 84 2.54 14.73 13.26
CA ALA A 84 1.57 15.49 14.06
C ALA A 84 0.51 14.60 14.76
N ILE A 85 0.21 13.43 14.20
CA ILE A 85 -0.75 12.50 14.83
C ILE A 85 -0.15 11.87 16.09
N TYR A 86 1.13 11.52 16.07
CA TYR A 86 1.82 11.02 17.27
C TYR A 86 1.88 12.08 18.37
N ASP A 87 2.13 13.34 17.99
CA ASP A 87 2.17 14.45 18.94
C ASP A 87 0.78 14.68 19.54
N LYS A 88 -0.28 14.66 18.71
CA LYS A 88 -1.68 14.77 19.14
C LYS A 88 -2.09 13.65 20.11
N LEU A 89 -1.76 12.39 19.81
CA LEU A 89 -2.05 11.25 20.70
C LEU A 89 -1.38 11.42 22.07
N LYS A 90 -0.12 11.86 22.09
CA LYS A 90 0.63 12.13 23.32
C LYS A 90 0.05 13.30 24.11
N GLU A 91 -0.23 14.42 23.45
CA GLU A 91 -0.79 15.62 24.08
C GLU A 91 -2.13 15.32 24.77
N LYS A 92 -2.97 14.50 24.15
CA LYS A 92 -4.28 14.10 24.66
C LYS A 92 -4.24 12.90 25.61
N ASN A 93 -3.06 12.35 25.90
CA ASN A 93 -2.86 11.14 26.73
C ASN A 93 -3.65 9.92 26.24
N ILE A 94 -3.86 9.78 24.93
CA ILE A 94 -4.52 8.62 24.32
C ILE A 94 -3.53 7.48 24.19
N SER A 95 -3.88 6.30 24.72
CA SER A 95 -3.09 5.08 24.55
C SER A 95 -3.08 4.64 23.08
N TYR A 96 -1.92 4.25 22.54
CA TYR A 96 -1.86 3.77 21.17
C TYR A 96 -0.87 2.63 20.98
N VAL A 97 -1.16 1.79 19.98
CA VAL A 97 -0.29 0.72 19.47
C VAL A 97 0.06 1.04 18.03
N ASP A 98 1.35 1.11 17.71
CA ASP A 98 1.82 1.43 16.36
C ASP A 98 2.13 0.15 15.59
N VAL A 99 1.28 -0.19 14.62
CA VAL A 99 1.49 -1.31 13.72
C VAL A 99 1.95 -0.87 12.32
N THR A 100 2.45 0.35 12.20
CA THR A 100 3.07 0.85 10.96
C THR A 100 4.11 -0.14 10.45
N CYS A 101 4.02 -0.48 9.17
CA CYS A 101 4.96 -1.39 8.54
C CYS A 101 6.42 -0.86 8.67
N PRO A 102 7.40 -1.69 9.06
CA PRO A 102 8.80 -1.25 9.20
C PRO A 102 9.38 -0.62 7.93
N PHE A 103 8.92 -1.05 6.74
CA PHE A 103 9.34 -0.42 5.48
C PHE A 103 8.80 1.01 5.35
N VAL A 104 7.58 1.29 5.81
CA VAL A 104 7.01 2.65 5.85
C VAL A 104 7.73 3.50 6.88
N LEU A 105 7.97 2.98 8.10
CA LEU A 105 8.76 3.68 9.13
C LEU A 105 10.16 4.05 8.64
N LYS A 106 10.78 3.21 7.81
CA LYS A 106 12.07 3.54 7.17
C LYS A 106 11.94 4.76 6.27
N ILE A 107 10.85 4.87 5.48
CA ILE A 107 10.63 6.02 4.61
C ILE A 107 10.43 7.29 5.46
N HIS A 108 9.61 7.23 6.51
CA HIS A 108 9.40 8.35 7.43
C HIS A 108 10.73 8.90 7.95
N ARG A 109 11.63 8.03 8.44
CA ARG A 109 12.97 8.43 8.92
C ARG A 109 13.83 9.04 7.82
N ILE A 110 13.76 8.51 6.60
CA ILE A 110 14.50 9.03 5.45
C ILE A 110 14.03 10.44 5.12
N VAL A 111 12.72 10.66 4.92
CA VAL A 111 12.20 11.96 4.51
C VAL A 111 12.39 13.01 5.60
N GLU A 112 12.25 12.66 6.87
CA GLU A 112 12.55 13.54 8.00
C GLU A 112 14.02 13.97 7.99
N LYS A 113 14.95 13.01 7.93
CA LYS A 113 16.40 13.27 7.91
C LYS A 113 16.81 14.14 6.71
N GLU A 114 16.37 13.76 5.51
CA GLU A 114 16.76 14.45 4.28
C GLU A 114 16.16 15.87 4.22
N SER A 115 14.91 16.06 4.65
CA SER A 115 14.27 17.38 4.68
C SER A 115 14.87 18.30 5.75
N LEU A 116 15.23 17.77 6.93
CA LEU A 116 15.97 18.52 7.95
C LEU A 116 17.37 18.95 7.47
N ALA A 117 17.99 18.18 6.59
CA ALA A 117 19.24 18.56 5.93
C ALA A 117 19.05 19.64 4.83
N GLY A 118 17.85 20.17 4.64
CA GLY A 118 17.50 21.20 3.67
C GLY A 118 17.27 20.69 2.25
N ASN A 119 17.23 19.38 2.02
CA ASN A 119 16.97 18.77 0.72
C ASN A 119 15.50 18.94 0.35
N HIS A 120 15.21 19.07 -0.95
CA HIS A 120 13.85 18.98 -1.47
C HIS A 120 13.46 17.49 -1.63
N ILE A 121 12.32 17.09 -1.08
CA ILE A 121 11.88 15.70 -1.15
C ILE A 121 10.93 15.52 -2.35
N ILE A 122 11.21 14.52 -3.19
CA ILE A 122 10.24 14.04 -4.18
C ILE A 122 9.71 12.70 -3.69
N ILE A 123 8.38 12.61 -3.58
CA ILE A 123 7.66 11.39 -3.18
C ILE A 123 6.96 10.86 -4.43
N ILE A 124 7.42 9.74 -4.97
CA ILE A 124 6.77 9.08 -6.11
C ILE A 124 5.64 8.19 -5.57
N GLY A 125 4.38 8.60 -5.80
CA GLY A 125 3.22 7.92 -5.25
C GLY A 125 1.90 8.62 -5.55
N ASP A 126 0.82 8.09 -5.02
CA ASP A 126 -0.51 8.69 -5.11
C ASP A 126 -0.74 9.61 -3.90
N LYS A 127 -0.91 10.91 -4.15
CA LYS A 127 -1.09 11.95 -3.09
C LYS A 127 -2.29 11.69 -2.18
N ASP A 128 -3.32 11.00 -2.70
CA ASP A 128 -4.54 10.70 -1.97
C ASP A 128 -4.45 9.39 -1.18
N HIS A 129 -3.35 8.64 -1.35
CA HIS A 129 -3.14 7.39 -0.61
C HIS A 129 -2.64 7.65 0.82
N PRO A 130 -3.21 6.98 1.85
CA PRO A 130 -2.84 7.18 3.25
C PRO A 130 -1.36 7.07 3.57
N GLU A 131 -0.64 6.13 2.93
CA GLU A 131 0.82 6.00 3.10
C GLU A 131 1.57 7.24 2.64
N VAL A 132 1.19 7.81 1.49
CA VAL A 132 1.83 9.01 0.93
C VAL A 132 1.53 10.23 1.80
N GLN A 133 0.28 10.37 2.29
CA GLN A 133 -0.09 11.42 3.25
C GLN A 133 0.74 11.31 4.53
N GLY A 134 0.91 10.10 5.06
CA GLY A 134 1.78 9.82 6.19
C GLY A 134 3.22 10.26 5.91
N ILE A 135 3.82 9.87 4.78
CA ILE A 135 5.17 10.26 4.36
C ILE A 135 5.31 11.79 4.27
N CYS A 136 4.34 12.50 3.66
CA CYS A 136 4.31 13.94 3.57
C CYS A 136 4.34 14.60 4.96
N GLY A 137 3.61 14.04 5.93
CA GLY A 137 3.55 14.54 7.31
C GLY A 137 4.86 14.39 8.11
N TRP A 138 5.85 13.66 7.58
CA TRP A 138 7.20 13.56 8.15
C TRP A 138 8.21 14.51 7.50
N CYS A 139 7.87 15.17 6.39
CA CYS A 139 8.74 16.14 5.76
C CYS A 139 8.79 17.43 6.59
N GLN A 140 10.00 17.85 7.00
CA GLN A 140 10.25 19.10 7.76
C GLN A 140 10.64 20.28 6.83
N GLY A 141 10.49 20.10 5.52
CA GLY A 141 10.83 21.09 4.49
C GLY A 141 10.00 20.88 3.23
N PRO A 142 10.33 21.58 2.14
CA PRO A 142 9.56 21.51 0.91
C PRO A 142 9.63 20.11 0.28
N TYR A 143 8.48 19.65 -0.19
CA TYR A 143 8.35 18.39 -0.92
C TYR A 143 7.43 18.53 -2.12
N THR A 144 7.50 17.55 -3.02
CA THR A 144 6.61 17.42 -4.18
C THR A 144 6.21 15.95 -4.32
N VAL A 145 4.92 15.70 -4.49
CA VAL A 145 4.41 14.36 -4.83
C VAL A 145 4.30 14.26 -6.35
N ILE A 146 4.80 13.17 -6.94
CA ILE A 146 4.74 12.90 -8.38
C ILE A 146 4.14 11.50 -8.60
N ARG A 147 3.02 11.43 -9.31
CA ARG A 147 2.27 10.20 -9.54
C ARG A 147 2.53 9.60 -10.94
N ASN A 148 2.74 10.46 -11.93
CA ASN A 148 2.74 10.08 -13.33
C ASN A 148 3.79 10.86 -14.15
N LYS A 149 3.88 10.53 -15.44
CA LYS A 149 4.84 11.12 -16.37
C LYS A 149 4.58 12.61 -16.56
N GLU A 150 3.32 13.01 -16.69
CA GLU A 150 2.90 14.38 -16.93
C GLU A 150 3.34 15.28 -15.77
N GLU A 151 3.15 14.85 -14.53
CA GLU A 151 3.61 15.57 -13.35
C GLU A 151 5.15 15.64 -13.27
N ALA A 152 5.85 14.57 -13.65
CA ALA A 152 7.30 14.57 -13.72
C ALA A 152 7.82 15.51 -14.80
N GLU A 153 7.15 15.60 -15.94
CA GLU A 153 7.51 16.48 -17.07
C GLU A 153 7.30 17.97 -16.77
N VAL A 154 6.32 18.34 -15.94
CA VAL A 154 6.10 19.75 -15.55
C VAL A 154 6.90 20.16 -14.30
N PHE A 155 7.45 19.21 -13.55
CA PHE A 155 8.24 19.51 -12.35
C PHE A 155 9.46 20.38 -12.69
N VAL A 156 9.64 21.47 -11.96
CA VAL A 156 10.81 22.35 -12.07
C VAL A 156 11.70 22.14 -10.82
N PRO A 157 12.92 21.61 -11.00
CA PRO A 157 13.84 21.42 -9.87
C PRO A 157 14.18 22.75 -9.18
N PRO A 158 14.10 22.82 -7.83
CA PRO A 158 14.48 24.04 -7.11
C PRO A 158 15.98 24.31 -7.24
N LYS A 159 16.33 25.56 -7.56
CA LYS A 159 17.74 25.97 -7.75
C LYS A 159 18.52 25.83 -6.44
N GLY A 160 19.76 25.31 -6.52
CA GLY A 160 20.70 25.24 -5.40
C GLY A 160 20.36 24.22 -4.31
N LYS A 161 19.25 23.44 -4.42
CA LYS A 161 18.90 22.42 -3.43
C LYS A 161 19.24 21.03 -3.93
N LYS A 162 19.71 20.17 -3.02
CA LYS A 162 19.77 18.74 -3.27
C LYS A 162 18.35 18.17 -3.30
N ILE A 163 18.14 17.12 -4.07
CA ILE A 163 16.84 16.46 -4.22
C ILE A 163 17.00 15.01 -3.76
N SER A 164 16.14 14.59 -2.85
CA SER A 164 16.04 13.20 -2.42
C SER A 164 14.70 12.62 -2.89
N ILE A 165 14.77 11.51 -3.63
CA ILE A 165 13.59 10.82 -4.19
C ILE A 165 13.31 9.58 -3.37
N VAL A 166 12.07 9.44 -2.90
CA VAL A 166 11.51 8.23 -2.29
C VAL A 166 10.26 7.81 -3.06
N SER A 167 9.75 6.62 -2.80
CA SER A 167 8.49 6.15 -3.39
C SER A 167 7.58 5.52 -2.36
N GLN A 168 6.29 5.52 -2.65
CA GLN A 168 5.30 4.69 -2.00
C GLN A 168 5.70 3.21 -2.10
N THR A 169 5.56 2.45 -1.00
CA THR A 169 6.04 1.04 -0.92
C THR A 169 5.38 0.12 -1.95
N THR A 170 4.16 0.43 -2.37
CA THR A 170 3.37 -0.36 -3.32
C THR A 170 3.38 0.19 -4.75
N PHE A 171 4.26 1.16 -5.06
CA PHE A 171 4.33 1.75 -6.39
C PHE A 171 4.81 0.73 -7.44
N ASN A 172 4.43 0.94 -8.71
CA ASN A 172 4.88 0.10 -9.80
C ASN A 172 6.38 0.35 -10.08
N TYR A 173 7.18 -0.70 -10.01
CA TYR A 173 8.64 -0.63 -10.11
C TYR A 173 9.13 -0.07 -11.47
N ASN A 174 8.51 -0.49 -12.57
CA ASN A 174 8.88 0.01 -13.90
C ASN A 174 8.50 1.48 -14.07
N LYS A 175 7.28 1.87 -13.66
CA LYS A 175 6.86 3.28 -13.67
C LYS A 175 7.79 4.15 -12.81
N PHE A 176 8.26 3.64 -11.66
CA PHE A 176 9.24 4.35 -10.82
C PHE A 176 10.53 4.63 -11.58
N LYS A 177 11.09 3.63 -12.27
CA LYS A 177 12.31 3.80 -13.09
C LYS A 177 12.11 4.86 -14.18
N ASP A 178 10.98 4.80 -14.90
CA ASP A 178 10.67 5.75 -15.97
C ASP A 178 10.60 7.19 -15.44
N LEU A 179 9.91 7.40 -14.29
CA LEU A 179 9.81 8.71 -13.66
C LEU A 179 11.16 9.24 -13.19
N VAL A 180 11.99 8.38 -12.61
CA VAL A 180 13.35 8.73 -12.19
C VAL A 180 14.20 9.17 -13.40
N GLU A 181 14.10 8.50 -14.55
CA GLU A 181 14.84 8.89 -15.75
C GLU A 181 14.38 10.26 -16.30
N ILE A 182 13.08 10.55 -16.27
CA ILE A 182 12.55 11.87 -16.64
C ILE A 182 13.15 12.94 -15.71
N LEU A 183 13.12 12.73 -14.40
CA LEU A 183 13.64 13.66 -13.40
C LEU A 183 15.16 13.85 -13.54
N ARG A 184 15.91 12.81 -13.90
CA ARG A 184 17.35 12.89 -14.22
C ARG A 184 17.61 13.80 -15.43
N LYS A 185 16.86 13.62 -16.53
CA LYS A 185 16.99 14.44 -17.75
C LYS A 185 16.74 15.91 -17.47
N LYS A 186 15.66 16.22 -16.75
CA LYS A 186 15.32 17.61 -16.37
C LYS A 186 16.41 18.33 -15.60
N ARG A 187 17.20 17.61 -14.83
CA ARG A 187 18.37 18.16 -14.14
C ARG A 187 19.43 18.68 -15.12
N TYR A 188 19.71 17.92 -16.18
CA TYR A 188 20.70 18.33 -17.21
C TYR A 188 20.19 19.52 -18.02
N ASP A 189 18.94 19.50 -18.46
CA ASP A 189 18.34 20.52 -19.32
C ASP A 189 18.25 21.89 -18.64
N ASN A 190 18.11 21.93 -17.32
CA ASN A 190 18.02 23.16 -16.54
C ASN A 190 19.37 23.68 -15.97
N ASN A 191 20.51 23.08 -16.34
CA ASN A 191 21.83 23.42 -15.82
C ASN A 191 21.91 23.44 -14.25
N VAL A 192 21.07 22.62 -13.61
CA VAL A 192 20.95 22.57 -12.16
C VAL A 192 21.94 21.53 -11.64
N LEU A 193 23.05 21.97 -11.05
CA LEU A 193 24.10 21.12 -10.43
C LEU A 193 23.61 20.42 -9.13
N ASN A 194 22.35 20.06 -9.04
CA ASN A 194 21.79 19.45 -7.83
C ASN A 194 22.16 17.98 -7.75
N ILE A 195 22.59 17.54 -6.56
CA ILE A 195 22.75 16.11 -6.27
C ILE A 195 21.38 15.47 -6.18
N LEU A 196 21.13 14.48 -7.04
CA LEU A 196 19.94 13.67 -7.00
C LEU A 196 20.22 12.39 -6.23
N ASN A 197 19.65 12.27 -5.03
CA ASN A 197 19.73 11.07 -4.20
C ASN A 197 18.48 10.22 -4.43
N ILE A 198 18.63 9.10 -5.13
CA ILE A 198 17.51 8.22 -5.47
C ILE A 198 17.50 7.07 -4.48
N LEU A 199 16.47 7.01 -3.66
CA LEU A 199 16.25 6.00 -2.65
C LEU A 199 15.04 5.16 -3.08
N ASN A 200 15.30 4.01 -3.72
CA ASN A 200 14.21 3.08 -4.02
C ASN A 200 13.65 2.54 -2.71
N THR A 201 12.44 2.98 -2.37
CA THR A 201 11.71 2.57 -1.16
C THR A 201 10.51 1.67 -1.46
N ILE A 202 10.35 1.21 -2.69
CA ILE A 202 9.42 0.12 -3.03
C ILE A 202 9.85 -1.11 -2.21
N CYS A 203 8.92 -1.74 -1.50
CA CYS A 203 9.29 -2.88 -0.67
C CYS A 203 9.56 -4.13 -1.51
N ASN A 204 10.51 -4.96 -1.08
CA ASN A 204 10.90 -6.18 -1.80
C ASN A 204 9.71 -7.10 -2.08
N ALA A 205 8.81 -7.27 -1.10
CA ALA A 205 7.60 -8.06 -1.27
C ALA A 205 6.70 -7.53 -2.41
N THR A 206 6.66 -6.22 -2.64
CA THR A 206 5.95 -5.63 -3.77
C THR A 206 6.64 -5.95 -5.09
N GLU A 207 7.96 -5.80 -5.15
CA GLU A 207 8.74 -6.08 -6.37
C GLU A 207 8.66 -7.56 -6.77
N GLU A 208 8.86 -8.46 -5.82
CA GLU A 208 8.77 -9.91 -6.03
C GLU A 208 7.37 -10.31 -6.52
N ARG A 209 6.32 -9.81 -5.88
CA ARG A 209 4.94 -10.06 -6.26
C ARG A 209 4.61 -9.55 -7.66
N GLN A 210 5.05 -8.35 -8.01
CA GLN A 210 4.85 -7.78 -9.35
C GLN A 210 5.56 -8.61 -10.42
N ARG A 211 6.78 -9.07 -10.14
CA ARG A 211 7.56 -9.93 -11.05
C ARG A 211 6.90 -11.28 -11.24
N GLU A 212 6.50 -11.94 -10.15
CA GLU A 212 5.85 -13.25 -10.21
C GLU A 212 4.50 -13.17 -10.94
N ALA A 213 3.65 -12.20 -10.59
CA ALA A 213 2.36 -12.01 -11.24
C ALA A 213 2.50 -11.77 -12.75
N LYS A 214 3.50 -10.98 -13.16
CA LYS A 214 3.82 -10.77 -14.57
C LYS A 214 4.18 -12.07 -15.28
N ASN A 215 5.06 -12.89 -14.68
CA ASN A 215 5.49 -14.15 -15.25
C ASN A 215 4.33 -15.13 -15.40
N ILE A 216 3.50 -15.27 -14.35
CA ILE A 216 2.33 -16.17 -14.41
C ILE A 216 1.35 -15.69 -15.49
N ALA A 217 1.07 -14.38 -15.56
CA ALA A 217 0.16 -13.83 -16.56
C ALA A 217 0.61 -14.09 -18.01
N GLY A 218 1.92 -14.18 -18.26
CA GLY A 218 2.47 -14.54 -19.56
C GLY A 218 2.40 -16.04 -19.91
N GLU A 219 2.03 -16.90 -18.94
CA GLU A 219 2.00 -18.36 -19.11
C GLU A 219 0.57 -18.94 -19.18
N VAL A 220 -0.46 -18.14 -18.84
CA VAL A 220 -1.83 -18.62 -18.61
C VAL A 220 -2.82 -18.04 -19.61
N ASP A 221 -3.96 -18.72 -19.80
CA ASP A 221 -5.03 -18.27 -20.69
C ASP A 221 -5.94 -17.23 -20.00
N THR A 222 -6.10 -17.37 -18.67
CA THR A 222 -6.90 -16.47 -17.83
C THR A 222 -6.15 -16.15 -16.55
N MET A 223 -6.17 -14.89 -16.13
CA MET A 223 -5.51 -14.43 -14.90
C MET A 223 -6.53 -13.83 -13.93
N LEU A 224 -6.56 -14.33 -12.72
CA LEU A 224 -7.37 -13.78 -11.61
C LEU A 224 -6.47 -13.00 -10.66
N VAL A 225 -6.84 -11.75 -10.39
CA VAL A 225 -6.17 -10.86 -9.42
C VAL A 225 -7.14 -10.62 -8.25
N VAL A 226 -6.84 -11.24 -7.11
CA VAL A 226 -7.73 -11.27 -5.96
C VAL A 226 -7.36 -10.17 -4.96
N GLY A 227 -8.35 -9.38 -4.51
CA GLY A 227 -8.16 -8.42 -3.41
C GLY A 227 -9.13 -7.25 -3.39
N GLY A 228 -9.02 -6.42 -2.35
CA GLY A 228 -9.88 -5.27 -2.12
C GLY A 228 -9.74 -4.19 -3.20
N ARG A 229 -10.84 -3.57 -3.61
CA ARG A 229 -10.88 -2.55 -4.69
C ARG A 229 -10.02 -1.32 -4.38
N HIS A 230 -9.88 -0.97 -3.11
CA HIS A 230 -9.09 0.18 -2.65
C HIS A 230 -7.61 -0.16 -2.39
N SER A 231 -7.20 -1.42 -2.60
CA SER A 231 -5.80 -1.83 -2.42
C SER A 231 -4.92 -1.37 -3.59
N SER A 232 -4.04 -0.40 -3.34
CA SER A 232 -3.05 0.08 -4.31
C SER A 232 -2.21 -1.06 -4.88
N ASN A 233 -1.75 -1.99 -4.02
CA ASN A 233 -0.97 -3.14 -4.46
C ASN A 233 -1.77 -4.02 -5.43
N THR A 234 -3.05 -4.34 -5.13
CA THR A 234 -3.89 -5.18 -5.99
C THR A 234 -4.16 -4.52 -7.34
N GLN A 235 -4.44 -3.20 -7.34
CA GLN A 235 -4.63 -2.44 -8.58
C GLN A 235 -3.37 -2.48 -9.47
N LYS A 236 -2.17 -2.36 -8.88
CA LYS A 236 -0.91 -2.44 -9.64
C LYS A 236 -0.66 -3.84 -10.21
N LEU A 237 -1.00 -4.90 -9.46
CA LEU A 237 -0.94 -6.27 -9.96
C LEU A 237 -1.90 -6.46 -11.15
N PHE A 238 -3.12 -5.97 -11.04
CA PHE A 238 -4.10 -6.04 -12.13
C PHE A 238 -3.59 -5.31 -13.39
N GLU A 239 -3.07 -4.08 -13.26
CA GLU A 239 -2.48 -3.33 -14.37
C GLU A 239 -1.34 -4.10 -15.05
N ILE A 240 -0.50 -4.80 -14.27
CA ILE A 240 0.63 -5.58 -14.79
C ILE A 240 0.12 -6.83 -15.51
N CYS A 241 -0.74 -7.61 -14.86
CA CYS A 241 -1.29 -8.84 -15.43
C CYS A 241 -2.08 -8.58 -16.71
N LYS A 242 -2.90 -7.51 -16.74
CA LYS A 242 -3.71 -7.15 -17.92
C LYS A 242 -2.90 -6.81 -19.16
N LYS A 243 -1.64 -6.39 -19.00
CA LYS A 243 -0.72 -6.14 -20.13
C LYS A 243 -0.17 -7.42 -20.73
N GLU A 244 -0.01 -8.48 -19.93
CA GLU A 244 0.56 -9.75 -20.35
C GLU A 244 -0.55 -10.75 -20.77
N CYS A 245 -1.70 -10.74 -20.07
CA CYS A 245 -2.84 -11.61 -20.31
C CYS A 245 -4.11 -10.80 -20.57
N GLY A 246 -4.65 -10.85 -21.79
CA GLY A 246 -5.87 -10.14 -22.17
C GLY A 246 -7.08 -10.51 -21.32
N ASN A 247 -7.19 -11.78 -20.89
CA ASN A 247 -8.25 -12.32 -20.04
C ASN A 247 -7.86 -12.20 -18.56
N THR A 248 -7.65 -10.97 -18.08
CA THR A 248 -7.35 -10.70 -16.68
C THR A 248 -8.57 -10.10 -16.00
N TYR A 249 -8.95 -10.67 -14.87
CA TYR A 249 -10.11 -10.27 -14.07
C TYR A 249 -9.70 -9.86 -12.66
N TYR A 250 -10.29 -8.77 -12.17
CA TYR A 250 -10.14 -8.30 -10.80
C TYR A 250 -11.33 -8.79 -9.99
N ILE A 251 -11.09 -9.58 -8.95
CA ILE A 251 -12.11 -10.15 -8.09
C ILE A 251 -11.80 -9.92 -6.61
N GLN A 252 -12.81 -9.86 -5.77
CA GLN A 252 -12.64 -9.75 -4.32
C GLN A 252 -12.86 -11.08 -3.61
N THR A 253 -13.86 -11.84 -4.08
CA THR A 253 -14.32 -13.08 -3.46
C THR A 253 -14.72 -14.10 -4.53
N PRO A 254 -14.95 -15.39 -4.18
CA PRO A 254 -15.45 -16.39 -5.12
C PRO A 254 -16.80 -16.05 -5.77
N VAL A 255 -17.60 -15.16 -5.14
CA VAL A 255 -18.90 -14.72 -5.67
C VAL A 255 -18.76 -13.90 -6.96
N ASP A 256 -17.61 -13.27 -7.16
CA ASP A 256 -17.32 -12.48 -8.36
C ASP A 256 -16.97 -13.34 -9.58
N LEU A 257 -16.84 -14.67 -9.41
CA LEU A 257 -16.49 -15.59 -10.49
C LEU A 257 -17.70 -15.91 -11.36
N ASP A 258 -17.52 -15.75 -12.68
CA ASP A 258 -18.50 -16.08 -13.71
C ASP A 258 -17.91 -17.11 -14.68
N SER A 259 -18.75 -18.03 -15.18
CA SER A 259 -18.38 -19.02 -16.20
C SER A 259 -17.84 -18.39 -17.49
N GLU A 260 -18.31 -17.20 -17.84
CA GLU A 260 -17.82 -16.48 -19.01
C GLU A 260 -16.33 -16.11 -18.93
N MET A 261 -15.79 -15.95 -17.73
CA MET A 261 -14.36 -15.67 -17.51
C MET A 261 -13.47 -16.83 -17.97
N PHE A 262 -14.00 -18.05 -18.05
CA PHE A 262 -13.26 -19.27 -18.31
C PHE A 262 -13.56 -19.90 -19.67
N GLN A 263 -14.38 -19.26 -20.50
CA GLN A 263 -14.62 -19.72 -21.86
C GLN A 263 -13.30 -19.81 -22.62
N CYS A 264 -12.99 -21.00 -23.12
CA CYS A 264 -11.72 -21.31 -23.81
C CYS A 264 -10.44 -21.27 -22.94
N SER A 265 -10.58 -21.34 -21.61
CA SER A 265 -9.42 -21.39 -20.69
C SER A 265 -9.11 -22.83 -20.29
N SER A 266 -7.87 -23.26 -20.52
CA SER A 266 -7.34 -24.53 -20.04
C SER A 266 -6.40 -24.37 -18.84
N TYR A 267 -5.81 -23.17 -18.71
CA TYR A 267 -4.85 -22.83 -17.68
C TYR A 267 -5.14 -21.46 -17.05
N VAL A 268 -5.41 -21.46 -15.75
CA VAL A 268 -5.76 -20.25 -14.96
C VAL A 268 -4.65 -19.91 -13.97
N GLY A 269 -4.24 -18.65 -14.00
CA GLY A 269 -3.33 -18.07 -13.00
C GLY A 269 -4.11 -17.33 -11.92
N ILE A 270 -3.67 -17.43 -10.67
CA ILE A 270 -4.23 -16.70 -9.54
C ILE A 270 -3.11 -15.96 -8.83
N THR A 271 -3.23 -14.64 -8.70
CA THR A 271 -2.41 -13.85 -7.78
C THR A 271 -3.32 -13.05 -6.85
N ALA A 272 -2.75 -12.54 -5.76
CA ALA A 272 -3.53 -11.78 -4.79
C ALA A 272 -2.74 -10.61 -4.22
N GLY A 273 -3.46 -9.56 -3.84
CA GLY A 273 -2.90 -8.39 -3.18
C GLY A 273 -2.34 -8.71 -1.79
N ALA A 274 -1.43 -7.84 -1.32
CA ALA A 274 -0.76 -7.94 -0.02
C ALA A 274 -1.72 -7.83 1.19
N SER A 275 -2.95 -7.41 0.96
CA SER A 275 -4.02 -7.31 1.97
C SER A 275 -5.13 -8.36 1.81
N THR A 276 -4.90 -9.42 1.02
CA THR A 276 -5.88 -10.49 0.77
C THR A 276 -5.61 -11.66 1.72
N PRO A 277 -6.60 -12.10 2.53
CA PRO A 277 -6.46 -13.28 3.38
C PRO A 277 -6.25 -14.55 2.56
N ASN A 278 -5.40 -15.47 3.06
CA ASN A 278 -5.13 -16.76 2.40
C ASN A 278 -6.41 -17.56 2.19
N LYS A 279 -7.33 -17.54 3.16
CA LYS A 279 -8.63 -18.22 3.06
C LYS A 279 -9.39 -17.84 1.78
N ILE A 280 -9.43 -16.57 1.43
CA ILE A 280 -10.10 -16.10 0.21
C ILE A 280 -9.40 -16.65 -1.05
N ILE A 281 -8.08 -16.73 -1.04
CA ILE A 281 -7.29 -17.26 -2.17
C ILE A 281 -7.58 -18.77 -2.34
N GLU A 282 -7.61 -19.51 -1.24
CA GLU A 282 -7.94 -20.94 -1.22
C GLU A 282 -9.38 -21.19 -1.71
N GLU A 283 -10.35 -20.42 -1.23
CA GLU A 283 -11.74 -20.49 -1.67
C GLU A 283 -11.89 -20.19 -3.17
N VAL A 284 -11.19 -19.18 -3.71
CA VAL A 284 -11.16 -18.88 -5.14
C VAL A 284 -10.55 -20.04 -5.93
N GLN A 285 -9.41 -20.57 -5.46
CA GLN A 285 -8.74 -21.69 -6.12
C GLN A 285 -9.63 -22.95 -6.17
N GLU A 286 -10.28 -23.27 -5.06
CA GLU A 286 -11.20 -24.41 -4.97
C GLU A 286 -12.39 -24.24 -5.90
N HIS A 287 -12.99 -23.05 -5.90
CA HIS A 287 -14.14 -22.74 -6.77
C HIS A 287 -13.80 -22.89 -8.25
N VAL A 288 -12.64 -22.40 -8.69
CA VAL A 288 -12.15 -22.55 -10.06
C VAL A 288 -11.92 -24.02 -10.41
N ARG A 289 -11.39 -24.84 -9.49
CA ARG A 289 -11.12 -26.27 -9.74
C ARG A 289 -12.38 -27.14 -9.83
N ILE A 290 -13.42 -26.79 -9.03
CA ILE A 290 -14.63 -27.63 -8.91
C ILE A 290 -15.69 -27.24 -9.93
N LYS A 291 -15.87 -25.96 -10.20
CA LYS A 291 -16.99 -25.48 -11.02
C LYS A 291 -16.64 -25.25 -12.49
N PHE A 292 -15.38 -25.13 -12.80
CA PHE A 292 -14.87 -24.86 -14.14
C PHE A 292 -13.72 -25.84 -14.51
#